data_8a45c03cfd5166501af4a8c2931e6c94
#
_entry.id   8a45c03cfd5166501af4a8c2931e6c94
#
_cell.length_a   1.000
_cell.length_b   1.000
_cell.length_c   1.000
_cell.angle_alpha   90.00
_cell.angle_beta   90.00
_cell.angle_gamma   90.00
#
_symmetry.space_group_name_H-M   'P 1'
#
loop_
_entity.id
_entity.type
_entity.pdbx_description
1 polymer ?
#
loop_
_entity_poly.entity_id
_entity_poly.type
_entity_poly.pdbx_seq_one_letter_code
_entity_poly.pdbx_strand_id
1 'polypeptide(L)'
;STHCESSAASGVYKRQTSGHYEKYGEDSFQPIKTPKENEEFYLKPMNCPHHCEIYNSQKFSYKDLPVRYAEFGTVYRYEQSGELHGLTRVRGFTQDDAHIFCTEEQLDSEFKNVIDLTLYVFKSLELGDFSAQISLRDPKNMKKYIGDVKAWEKSEKAIIKAVKDKNLEYKIEEGEAAFYGPKLDFMVKDALGRKWQLGTIQVDYNLPDRFDLTYIDKNNESKRPVMIHRAPFGSLERFIAILLENTAGNLPLWLTPNQFIILPISEKHEKYCENVLNLLENDEIRGLIDNRSETIGRKIRDAEVEKIPYMLIIGEQESEQKLISVRSHGGNDYGKMKVEDFVKIINEKTKI
;
A
#
# COMPACT_ATOMS: atom_id res chain seq x y z
N SER A 1 0.31 -15.00 -26.30
CA SER A 1 0.47 -13.96 -25.27
C SER A 1 -0.78 -13.95 -24.41
N THR A 2 -0.71 -14.57 -23.25
CA THR A 2 -1.74 -14.45 -22.22
C THR A 2 -1.60 -13.04 -21.63
N HIS A 3 -2.30 -12.07 -22.17
CA HIS A 3 -2.56 -10.83 -21.46
C HIS A 3 -3.44 -11.19 -20.27
N CYS A 4 -2.81 -11.40 -19.12
CA CYS A 4 -3.54 -11.41 -17.86
C CYS A 4 -3.76 -9.96 -17.46
N GLU A 5 -4.70 -9.31 -18.12
CA GLU A 5 -5.19 -8.02 -17.66
C GLU A 5 -5.89 -8.24 -16.32
N SER A 6 -5.49 -7.47 -15.32
CA SER A 6 -6.22 -7.35 -14.08
C SER A 6 -7.54 -6.63 -14.37
N SER A 7 -8.52 -7.38 -14.89
CA SER A 7 -9.84 -6.83 -15.17
C SER A 7 -10.62 -6.69 -13.84
N ALA A 8 -11.43 -5.62 -13.74
CA ALA A 8 -12.33 -5.43 -12.61
C ALA A 8 -13.36 -6.57 -12.48
N ALA A 9 -13.58 -7.32 -13.56
CA ALA A 9 -14.48 -8.47 -13.61
C ALA A 9 -13.73 -9.74 -13.98
N SER A 10 -14.15 -10.87 -13.42
CA SER A 10 -13.61 -12.20 -13.73
C SER A 10 -14.74 -13.18 -13.98
N GLY A 11 -14.47 -14.21 -14.82
CA GLY A 11 -15.42 -15.28 -15.03
C GLY A 11 -15.72 -16.04 -13.74
N VAL A 12 -16.95 -16.50 -13.58
CA VAL A 12 -17.45 -17.25 -12.41
C VAL A 12 -16.58 -18.47 -12.11
N TYR A 13 -16.09 -19.16 -13.15
CA TYR A 13 -15.25 -20.35 -13.02
C TYR A 13 -14.04 -20.17 -12.09
N LYS A 14 -13.27 -19.09 -12.24
CA LYS A 14 -12.09 -18.82 -11.39
C LYS A 14 -12.47 -18.65 -9.92
N ARG A 15 -13.66 -18.14 -9.65
CA ARG A 15 -14.18 -17.93 -8.31
C ARG A 15 -14.70 -19.21 -7.67
N GLN A 16 -15.25 -20.11 -8.46
CA GLN A 16 -15.64 -21.46 -8.03
C GLN A 16 -14.39 -22.28 -7.66
N THR A 17 -13.37 -22.31 -8.54
CA THR A 17 -12.10 -23.01 -8.29
C THR A 17 -11.44 -22.53 -7.00
N SER A 18 -11.35 -21.23 -6.78
CA SER A 18 -10.71 -20.66 -5.59
C SER A 18 -11.54 -20.80 -4.30
N GLY A 19 -12.82 -21.14 -4.37
CA GLY A 19 -13.75 -21.16 -3.23
C GLY A 19 -14.32 -19.81 -2.83
N HIS A 20 -13.91 -18.72 -3.48
CA HIS A 20 -14.42 -17.37 -3.17
C HIS A 20 -15.91 -17.23 -3.44
N TYR A 21 -16.44 -17.94 -4.42
CA TYR A 21 -17.86 -17.91 -4.76
C TYR A 21 -18.74 -18.37 -3.58
N GLU A 22 -18.36 -19.47 -2.92
CA GLU A 22 -19.11 -20.02 -1.79
C GLU A 22 -18.90 -19.24 -0.49
N LYS A 23 -17.67 -18.75 -0.27
CA LYS A 23 -17.28 -18.17 1.04
C LYS A 23 -17.53 -16.69 1.16
N TYR A 24 -17.51 -15.95 0.05
CA TYR A 24 -17.83 -14.52 0.06
C TYR A 24 -19.34 -14.22 -0.05
N GLY A 25 -20.16 -15.15 -0.53
CA GLY A 25 -21.62 -15.12 -0.50
C GLY A 25 -22.24 -13.71 -0.52
N GLU A 26 -22.66 -13.27 0.65
CA GLU A 26 -23.33 -11.97 0.85
C GLU A 26 -22.41 -10.76 0.71
N ASP A 27 -21.09 -10.94 0.86
CA ASP A 27 -20.09 -9.88 0.71
C ASP A 27 -19.67 -9.65 -0.76
N SER A 28 -20.26 -10.37 -1.70
CA SER A 28 -20.01 -10.22 -3.13
C SER A 28 -21.17 -9.53 -3.83
N PHE A 29 -20.85 -8.67 -4.81
CA PHE A 29 -21.86 -8.19 -5.75
C PHE A 29 -22.45 -9.35 -6.54
N GLN A 30 -23.73 -9.24 -6.90
CA GLN A 30 -24.39 -10.22 -7.76
C GLN A 30 -23.70 -10.29 -9.13
N PRO A 31 -23.73 -11.47 -9.80
CA PRO A 31 -23.17 -11.60 -11.14
C PRO A 31 -23.80 -10.64 -12.13
N ILE A 32 -22.97 -10.09 -13.01
CA ILE A 32 -23.41 -9.26 -14.13
C ILE A 32 -23.65 -10.19 -15.33
N LYS A 33 -24.88 -10.27 -15.79
CA LYS A 33 -25.26 -11.01 -17.01
C LYS A 33 -24.97 -10.20 -18.25
N THR A 34 -24.45 -10.84 -19.29
CA THR A 34 -24.26 -10.23 -20.60
C THR A 34 -25.41 -10.61 -21.53
N PRO A 35 -25.53 -9.97 -22.72
CA PRO A 35 -26.50 -10.38 -23.74
C PRO A 35 -26.26 -11.80 -24.30
N LYS A 36 -25.08 -12.38 -24.07
CA LYS A 36 -24.81 -13.76 -24.48
C LYS A 36 -25.36 -14.75 -23.45
N GLU A 37 -26.04 -15.75 -23.94
CA GLU A 37 -26.59 -16.82 -23.14
C GLU A 37 -25.47 -17.58 -22.40
N ASN A 38 -25.62 -17.79 -21.10
CA ASN A 38 -24.65 -18.47 -20.22
C ASN A 38 -23.31 -17.73 -20.01
N GLU A 39 -23.24 -16.43 -20.25
CA GLU A 39 -22.06 -15.63 -19.92
C GLU A 39 -22.35 -14.69 -18.73
N GLU A 40 -21.61 -14.89 -17.65
CA GLU A 40 -21.71 -14.08 -16.44
C GLU A 40 -20.34 -13.61 -15.99
N PHE A 41 -20.25 -12.38 -15.48
CA PHE A 41 -19.06 -11.80 -14.90
C PHE A 41 -19.29 -11.43 -13.43
N TYR A 42 -18.23 -11.54 -12.65
CA TYR A 42 -18.20 -11.16 -11.25
C TYR A 42 -17.28 -9.98 -11.03
N LEU A 43 -17.71 -8.97 -10.25
CA LEU A 43 -16.78 -7.99 -9.70
C LEU A 43 -15.86 -8.72 -8.71
N LYS A 44 -14.55 -8.63 -8.93
CA LYS A 44 -13.59 -9.40 -8.14
C LYS A 44 -13.47 -8.86 -6.70
N PRO A 45 -13.69 -9.67 -5.66
CA PRO A 45 -13.47 -9.27 -4.26
C PRO A 45 -12.01 -9.39 -3.82
N MET A 46 -11.17 -10.09 -4.61
CA MET A 46 -9.74 -10.34 -4.37
C MET A 46 -9.00 -10.57 -5.70
N ASN A 47 -7.68 -10.34 -5.71
CA ASN A 47 -6.83 -10.50 -6.90
C ASN A 47 -6.15 -11.89 -6.98
N CYS A 48 -6.00 -12.59 -5.85
CA CYS A 48 -5.23 -13.84 -5.75
C CYS A 48 -5.56 -14.91 -6.82
N PRO A 49 -6.82 -15.16 -7.25
CA PRO A 49 -7.09 -16.14 -8.30
C PRO A 49 -6.45 -15.79 -9.65
N HIS A 50 -6.29 -14.49 -9.96
CA HIS A 50 -5.63 -14.06 -11.20
C HIS A 50 -4.14 -14.38 -11.17
N HIS A 51 -3.45 -14.13 -10.04
CA HIS A 51 -2.03 -14.45 -9.89
C HIS A 51 -1.79 -15.97 -9.92
N CYS A 52 -2.71 -16.77 -9.40
CA CYS A 52 -2.64 -18.24 -9.56
C CYS A 52 -2.72 -18.66 -11.03
N GLU A 53 -3.62 -18.05 -11.82
CA GLU A 53 -3.72 -18.32 -13.25
C GLU A 53 -2.47 -17.86 -14.03
N ILE A 54 -1.90 -16.70 -13.67
CA ILE A 54 -0.65 -16.24 -14.27
C ILE A 54 0.48 -17.23 -13.97
N TYR A 55 0.59 -17.68 -12.72
CA TYR A 55 1.58 -18.68 -12.35
C TYR A 55 1.38 -19.97 -13.17
N ASN A 56 0.14 -20.44 -13.30
CA ASN A 56 -0.19 -21.67 -14.00
C ASN A 56 0.00 -21.60 -15.53
N SER A 57 0.12 -20.38 -16.09
CA SER A 57 0.37 -20.20 -17.51
C SER A 57 1.80 -20.56 -17.95
N GLN A 58 2.70 -20.82 -17.00
CA GLN A 58 4.11 -21.16 -17.23
C GLN A 58 4.51 -22.38 -16.42
N LYS A 59 5.65 -22.97 -16.77
CA LYS A 59 6.26 -24.05 -16.00
C LYS A 59 7.45 -23.52 -15.23
N PHE A 60 7.55 -23.89 -13.95
CA PHE A 60 8.60 -23.45 -13.06
C PHE A 60 9.40 -24.63 -12.52
N SER A 61 10.68 -24.39 -12.26
CA SER A 61 11.56 -25.25 -11.49
C SER A 61 11.88 -24.62 -10.14
N TYR A 62 12.44 -25.36 -9.22
CA TYR A 62 12.89 -24.84 -7.93
C TYR A 62 13.91 -23.69 -8.04
N LYS A 63 14.60 -23.55 -9.19
CA LYS A 63 15.55 -22.47 -9.44
C LYS A 63 14.89 -21.14 -9.78
N ASP A 64 13.63 -21.21 -10.26
CA ASP A 64 12.85 -20.04 -10.63
C ASP A 64 12.12 -19.44 -9.43
N LEU A 65 11.99 -20.23 -8.35
CA LEU A 65 11.33 -19.80 -7.11
C LEU A 65 12.30 -19.04 -6.19
N PRO A 66 11.84 -18.01 -5.48
CA PRO A 66 10.46 -17.56 -5.37
C PRO A 66 10.02 -16.68 -6.56
N VAL A 67 8.81 -16.93 -7.07
CA VAL A 67 8.14 -16.05 -8.05
C VAL A 67 7.28 -15.04 -7.31
N ARG A 68 7.36 -13.77 -7.70
CA ARG A 68 6.63 -12.67 -7.06
C ARG A 68 5.83 -11.89 -8.09
N TYR A 69 4.52 -11.80 -7.89
CA TYR A 69 3.62 -10.94 -8.67
C TYR A 69 3.05 -9.85 -7.78
N ALA A 70 2.98 -8.63 -8.29
CA ALA A 70 2.44 -7.48 -7.58
C ALA A 70 1.62 -6.61 -8.52
N GLU A 71 0.53 -6.05 -8.00
CA GLU A 71 -0.31 -5.09 -8.71
C GLU A 71 -0.92 -4.09 -7.73
N PHE A 72 -1.27 -2.91 -8.22
CA PHE A 72 -2.29 -2.08 -7.59
C PHE A 72 -3.64 -2.52 -8.16
N GLY A 73 -4.25 -3.49 -7.50
CA GLY A 73 -5.43 -4.17 -8.01
C GLY A 73 -6.72 -3.65 -7.36
N THR A 74 -7.65 -3.14 -8.18
CA THR A 74 -8.98 -2.74 -7.69
C THR A 74 -9.82 -3.98 -7.40
N VAL A 75 -10.44 -4.01 -6.22
CA VAL A 75 -11.35 -5.06 -5.77
C VAL A 75 -12.67 -4.46 -5.29
N TYR A 76 -13.73 -5.28 -5.28
CA TYR A 76 -15.08 -4.84 -4.97
C TYR A 76 -15.71 -5.77 -3.94
N ARG A 77 -16.26 -5.20 -2.87
CA ARG A 77 -16.97 -5.93 -1.82
C ARG A 77 -18.30 -5.27 -1.54
N TYR A 78 -19.33 -6.07 -1.38
CA TYR A 78 -20.66 -5.56 -1.03
C TYR A 78 -20.74 -5.31 0.47
N GLU A 79 -20.04 -4.26 0.91
CA GLU A 79 -20.15 -3.80 2.31
C GLU A 79 -21.56 -3.29 2.58
N GLN A 80 -22.11 -3.64 3.75
CA GLN A 80 -23.44 -3.18 4.15
C GLN A 80 -23.47 -1.66 4.31
N SER A 81 -24.63 -1.04 4.02
CA SER A 81 -24.76 0.42 4.03
C SER A 81 -24.34 1.06 5.36
N GLY A 82 -24.63 0.40 6.50
CA GLY A 82 -24.25 0.88 7.84
C GLY A 82 -22.78 0.74 8.19
N GLU A 83 -21.98 0.03 7.37
CA GLU A 83 -20.55 -0.18 7.59
C GLU A 83 -19.69 0.82 6.81
N LEU A 84 -20.26 1.50 5.82
CA LEU A 84 -19.52 2.45 4.99
C LEU A 84 -19.07 3.66 5.83
N HIS A 85 -17.79 4.04 5.68
CA HIS A 85 -17.21 5.12 6.46
C HIS A 85 -16.12 5.89 5.68
N GLY A 86 -16.52 6.96 5.00
CA GLY A 86 -15.61 7.80 4.20
C GLY A 86 -14.69 6.96 3.30
N LEU A 87 -13.40 7.25 3.29
CA LEU A 87 -12.40 6.45 2.58
C LEU A 87 -11.95 5.20 3.35
N THR A 88 -12.24 5.09 4.65
CA THR A 88 -11.75 3.98 5.47
C THR A 88 -12.51 2.67 5.24
N ARG A 89 -13.78 2.73 4.78
CA ARG A 89 -14.55 1.55 4.38
C ARG A 89 -15.45 1.87 3.19
N VAL A 90 -15.08 1.36 2.03
CA VAL A 90 -15.72 1.61 0.72
C VAL A 90 -16.01 0.30 0.00
N ARG A 91 -16.90 0.31 -0.98
CA ARG A 91 -17.29 -0.88 -1.76
C ARG A 91 -16.32 -1.21 -2.90
N GLY A 92 -15.58 -0.23 -3.39
CA GLY A 92 -14.52 -0.42 -4.39
C GLY A 92 -13.25 0.24 -3.90
N PHE A 93 -12.13 -0.49 -3.86
CA PHE A 93 -10.85 0.02 -3.36
C PHE A 93 -9.68 -0.65 -4.07
N THR A 94 -8.55 0.02 -4.02
CA THR A 94 -7.30 -0.44 -4.62
C THR A 94 -6.39 -1.04 -3.55
N GLN A 95 -5.94 -2.29 -3.77
CA GLN A 95 -4.95 -2.94 -2.91
C GLN A 95 -3.57 -2.91 -3.55
N ASP A 96 -2.54 -2.73 -2.74
CA ASP A 96 -1.14 -2.97 -3.08
C ASP A 96 -0.84 -4.48 -2.94
N ASP A 97 -1.54 -5.26 -3.75
CA ASP A 97 -1.64 -6.70 -3.61
C ASP A 97 -0.48 -7.42 -4.28
N ALA A 98 0.14 -8.34 -3.55
CA ALA A 98 1.17 -9.19 -4.12
C ALA A 98 1.14 -10.60 -3.56
N HIS A 99 1.59 -11.52 -4.41
CA HIS A 99 1.61 -12.95 -4.12
C HIS A 99 3.00 -13.53 -4.43
N ILE A 100 3.55 -14.22 -3.45
CA ILE A 100 4.86 -14.88 -3.55
C ILE A 100 4.61 -16.37 -3.58
N PHE A 101 5.09 -17.04 -4.63
CA PHE A 101 5.06 -18.49 -4.76
C PHE A 101 6.47 -18.99 -4.47
N CYS A 102 6.64 -19.76 -3.40
CA CYS A 102 7.95 -20.19 -2.93
C CYS A 102 7.96 -21.68 -2.58
N THR A 103 9.17 -22.22 -2.43
CA THR A 103 9.29 -23.57 -1.85
C THR A 103 9.03 -23.51 -0.35
N GLU A 104 8.83 -24.67 0.26
CA GLU A 104 8.62 -24.77 1.69
C GLU A 104 9.85 -24.31 2.50
N GLU A 105 11.05 -24.60 1.99
CA GLU A 105 12.31 -24.18 2.60
C GLU A 105 12.50 -22.66 2.55
N GLN A 106 11.93 -21.99 1.54
CA GLN A 106 12.00 -20.54 1.38
C GLN A 106 10.96 -19.78 2.23
N LEU A 107 9.91 -20.46 2.70
CA LEU A 107 8.78 -19.83 3.39
C LEU A 107 9.21 -18.92 4.55
N ASP A 108 10.05 -19.43 5.46
CA ASP A 108 10.48 -18.67 6.65
C ASP A 108 11.21 -17.36 6.26
N SER A 109 12.12 -17.43 5.30
CA SER A 109 12.88 -16.25 4.84
C SER A 109 12.00 -15.27 4.09
N GLU A 110 11.13 -15.74 3.19
CA GLU A 110 10.23 -14.87 2.42
C GLU A 110 9.21 -14.18 3.32
N PHE A 111 8.65 -14.90 4.30
CA PHE A 111 7.71 -14.31 5.25
C PHE A 111 8.37 -13.20 6.10
N LYS A 112 9.60 -13.43 6.58
CA LYS A 112 10.37 -12.42 7.32
C LYS A 112 10.73 -11.21 6.46
N ASN A 113 11.08 -11.40 5.20
CA ASN A 113 11.33 -10.31 4.26
C ASN A 113 10.08 -9.44 4.05
N VAL A 114 8.88 -10.05 4.02
CA VAL A 114 7.64 -9.28 3.93
C VAL A 114 7.34 -8.51 5.21
N ILE A 115 7.64 -9.07 6.39
CA ILE A 115 7.56 -8.31 7.65
C ILE A 115 8.48 -7.08 7.58
N ASP A 116 9.75 -7.26 7.16
CA ASP A 116 10.72 -6.17 7.06
C ASP A 116 10.23 -5.09 6.08
N LEU A 117 9.68 -5.49 4.94
CA LEU A 117 9.09 -4.56 3.97
C LEU A 117 7.94 -3.76 4.60
N THR A 118 7.04 -4.41 5.32
CA THR A 118 5.91 -3.73 5.97
C THR A 118 6.38 -2.74 7.02
N LEU A 119 7.36 -3.13 7.84
CA LEU A 119 7.95 -2.25 8.85
C LEU A 119 8.70 -1.08 8.21
N TYR A 120 9.40 -1.30 7.11
CA TYR A 120 10.05 -0.25 6.34
C TYR A 120 9.03 0.77 5.82
N VAL A 121 7.92 0.30 5.23
CA VAL A 121 6.83 1.16 4.75
C VAL A 121 6.26 2.00 5.90
N PHE A 122 5.94 1.41 7.04
CA PHE A 122 5.38 2.14 8.18
C PHE A 122 6.36 3.18 8.73
N LYS A 123 7.64 2.82 8.84
CA LYS A 123 8.70 3.75 9.27
C LYS A 123 8.84 4.93 8.30
N SER A 124 8.86 4.67 6.99
CA SER A 124 8.99 5.71 5.95
C SER A 124 7.85 6.71 5.96
N LEU A 125 6.69 6.32 6.50
CA LEU A 125 5.47 7.13 6.58
C LEU A 125 5.22 7.65 8.00
N GLU A 126 6.17 7.43 8.92
CA GLU A 126 6.07 7.84 10.32
C GLU A 126 4.84 7.25 11.06
N LEU A 127 4.34 6.10 10.59
CA LEU A 127 3.26 5.34 11.22
C LEU A 127 3.81 4.48 12.37
N GLY A 128 4.19 5.12 13.48
CA GLY A 128 4.85 4.45 14.61
C GLY A 128 3.91 3.73 15.59
N ASP A 129 2.63 4.12 15.68
CA ASP A 129 1.66 3.51 16.62
C ASP A 129 0.84 2.40 15.96
N PHE A 130 1.47 1.25 15.79
CA PHE A 130 0.78 0.05 15.31
C PHE A 130 0.91 -1.11 16.30
N SER A 131 0.03 -2.10 16.18
CA SER A 131 0.10 -3.36 16.90
C SER A 131 -0.05 -4.54 15.95
N ALA A 132 0.77 -5.58 16.14
CA ALA A 132 0.65 -6.81 15.37
C ALA A 132 -0.44 -7.72 15.95
N GLN A 133 -1.21 -8.37 15.09
CA GLN A 133 -2.23 -9.33 15.44
C GLN A 133 -2.07 -10.60 14.61
N ILE A 134 -1.91 -11.74 15.28
CA ILE A 134 -1.93 -13.04 14.62
C ILE A 134 -3.37 -13.55 14.67
N SER A 135 -3.98 -13.65 13.49
CA SER A 135 -5.35 -14.09 13.33
C SER A 135 -5.37 -15.58 12.96
N LEU A 136 -5.83 -16.42 13.88
CA LEU A 136 -5.88 -17.86 13.74
C LEU A 136 -7.30 -18.35 13.45
N ARG A 137 -7.43 -19.61 13.03
CA ARG A 137 -8.75 -20.25 12.84
C ARG A 137 -9.50 -20.39 14.17
N ASP A 138 -10.84 -20.40 14.07
CA ASP A 138 -11.71 -20.72 15.21
C ASP A 138 -11.76 -22.25 15.39
N PRO A 139 -11.23 -22.80 16.50
CA PRO A 139 -11.26 -24.24 16.74
C PRO A 139 -12.69 -24.78 16.95
N LYS A 140 -13.66 -23.89 17.23
CA LYS A 140 -15.07 -24.28 17.43
C LYS A 140 -15.88 -24.25 16.14
N ASN A 141 -15.39 -23.60 15.07
CA ASN A 141 -16.10 -23.43 13.81
C ASN A 141 -15.22 -23.77 12.59
N MET A 142 -14.76 -25.01 12.52
CA MET A 142 -13.88 -25.48 11.43
C MET A 142 -14.53 -25.42 10.04
N LYS A 143 -15.87 -25.39 9.96
CA LYS A 143 -16.60 -25.31 8.67
C LYS A 143 -16.38 -23.98 7.93
N LYS A 144 -15.95 -22.93 8.64
CA LYS A 144 -15.59 -21.62 8.04
C LYS A 144 -14.38 -21.74 7.11
N TYR A 145 -13.51 -22.72 7.32
CA TYR A 145 -12.19 -22.82 6.71
C TYR A 145 -12.13 -23.93 5.67
N ILE A 146 -11.28 -23.76 4.65
CA ILE A 146 -11.00 -24.77 3.62
C ILE A 146 -9.64 -25.41 3.85
N GLY A 147 -9.42 -26.59 3.26
CA GLY A 147 -8.14 -27.27 3.25
C GLY A 147 -7.92 -28.24 4.41
N ASP A 148 -6.71 -28.81 4.45
CA ASP A 148 -6.32 -29.84 5.41
C ASP A 148 -5.87 -29.25 6.75
N VAL A 149 -6.21 -29.94 7.85
CA VAL A 149 -5.87 -29.54 9.22
C VAL A 149 -4.35 -29.41 9.41
N LYS A 150 -3.54 -30.30 8.82
CA LYS A 150 -2.09 -30.28 8.94
C LYS A 150 -1.48 -29.06 8.24
N ALA A 151 -2.03 -28.66 7.08
CA ALA A 151 -1.63 -27.47 6.37
C ALA A 151 -1.87 -26.20 7.22
N TRP A 152 -3.02 -26.15 7.91
CA TRP A 152 -3.34 -25.08 8.85
C TRP A 152 -2.37 -25.02 10.03
N GLU A 153 -2.12 -26.14 10.70
CA GLU A 153 -1.18 -26.19 11.83
C GLU A 153 0.23 -25.73 11.43
N LYS A 154 0.65 -26.08 10.21
CA LYS A 154 1.93 -25.70 9.66
C LYS A 154 2.02 -24.19 9.38
N SER A 155 0.99 -23.62 8.75
CA SER A 155 0.88 -22.20 8.49
C SER A 155 0.86 -21.37 9.78
N GLU A 156 0.05 -21.77 10.76
CA GLU A 156 -0.06 -21.10 12.06
C GLU A 156 1.27 -21.10 12.81
N LYS A 157 1.97 -22.25 12.84
CA LYS A 157 3.31 -22.36 13.45
C LYS A 157 4.34 -21.49 12.73
N ALA A 158 4.30 -21.43 11.40
CA ALA A 158 5.23 -20.63 10.60
C ALA A 158 5.08 -19.14 10.91
N ILE A 159 3.85 -18.62 10.95
CA ILE A 159 3.59 -17.20 11.28
C ILE A 159 4.04 -16.88 12.70
N ILE A 160 3.65 -17.67 13.69
CA ILE A 160 4.02 -17.46 15.10
C ILE A 160 5.54 -17.43 15.27
N LYS A 161 6.24 -18.38 14.62
CA LYS A 161 7.71 -18.44 14.65
C LYS A 161 8.33 -17.18 14.04
N ALA A 162 7.90 -16.77 12.85
CA ALA A 162 8.48 -15.62 12.16
C ALA A 162 8.28 -14.31 12.95
N VAL A 163 7.10 -14.11 13.57
CA VAL A 163 6.80 -12.95 14.40
C VAL A 163 7.67 -12.92 15.65
N LYS A 164 7.88 -14.08 16.31
CA LYS A 164 8.79 -14.21 17.46
C LYS A 164 10.24 -13.92 17.07
N ASP A 165 10.70 -14.46 15.96
CA ASP A 165 12.08 -14.26 15.47
C ASP A 165 12.36 -12.77 15.13
N LYS A 166 11.32 -12.01 14.79
CA LYS A 166 11.38 -10.56 14.53
C LYS A 166 11.17 -9.70 15.78
N ASN A 167 10.98 -10.31 16.97
CA ASN A 167 10.72 -9.62 18.23
C ASN A 167 9.55 -8.61 18.16
N LEU A 168 8.52 -8.91 17.37
CA LEU A 168 7.33 -8.06 17.31
C LEU A 168 6.43 -8.38 18.51
N GLU A 169 5.92 -7.33 19.17
CA GLU A 169 4.83 -7.47 20.12
C GLU A 169 3.54 -7.81 19.37
N TYR A 170 2.87 -8.88 19.76
CA TYR A 170 1.68 -9.34 19.09
C TYR A 170 0.62 -9.87 20.07
N LYS A 171 -0.62 -9.87 19.60
CA LYS A 171 -1.72 -10.61 20.22
C LYS A 171 -2.23 -11.69 19.26
N ILE A 172 -2.83 -12.72 19.85
CA ILE A 172 -3.50 -13.79 19.08
C ILE A 172 -5.01 -13.56 19.17
N GLU A 173 -5.67 -13.62 18.00
CA GLU A 173 -7.13 -13.58 17.89
C GLU A 173 -7.62 -14.82 17.14
N GLU A 174 -8.42 -15.63 17.82
CA GLU A 174 -9.04 -16.81 17.22
C GLU A 174 -10.31 -16.44 16.46
N GLY A 175 -10.54 -17.07 15.31
CA GLY A 175 -11.71 -16.83 14.47
C GLY A 175 -11.55 -15.75 13.40
N GLU A 176 -10.48 -14.97 13.44
CA GLU A 176 -10.20 -13.85 12.53
C GLU A 176 -9.34 -14.23 11.32
N ALA A 177 -8.93 -15.51 11.20
CA ALA A 177 -8.21 -16.00 10.01
C ALA A 177 -9.06 -15.87 8.74
N ALA A 178 -8.39 -15.71 7.59
CA ALA A 178 -9.05 -15.88 6.30
C ALA A 178 -9.54 -17.32 6.14
N PHE A 179 -10.52 -17.55 5.27
CA PHE A 179 -11.06 -18.90 5.09
C PHE A 179 -10.03 -19.90 4.51
N TYR A 180 -8.95 -19.42 3.90
CA TYR A 180 -7.89 -20.20 3.27
C TYR A 180 -6.56 -20.24 4.04
N GLY A 181 -6.36 -19.37 5.04
CA GLY A 181 -5.10 -19.36 5.79
C GLY A 181 -5.07 -18.36 6.95
N PRO A 182 -4.13 -18.55 7.90
CA PRO A 182 -3.91 -17.63 9.00
C PRO A 182 -3.25 -16.33 8.51
N LYS A 183 -3.38 -15.25 9.31
CA LYS A 183 -2.91 -13.92 8.97
C LYS A 183 -2.04 -13.31 10.07
N LEU A 184 -1.09 -12.50 9.64
CA LEU A 184 -0.45 -11.47 10.47
C LEU A 184 -1.00 -10.12 9.99
N ASP A 185 -1.79 -9.46 10.83
CA ASP A 185 -2.40 -8.17 10.57
C ASP A 185 -1.67 -7.07 11.34
N PHE A 186 -1.50 -5.91 10.70
CA PHE A 186 -0.95 -4.71 11.32
C PHE A 186 -2.08 -3.70 11.54
N MET A 187 -2.38 -3.47 12.81
CA MET A 187 -3.46 -2.59 13.26
C MET A 187 -2.90 -1.21 13.59
N VAL A 188 -3.27 -0.20 12.83
CA VAL A 188 -2.87 1.20 13.04
C VAL A 188 -4.03 1.98 13.66
N LYS A 189 -3.73 2.94 14.53
CA LYS A 189 -4.74 3.83 15.10
C LYS A 189 -4.92 5.06 14.20
N ASP A 190 -6.17 5.50 14.05
CA ASP A 190 -6.46 6.81 13.49
C ASP A 190 -6.30 7.92 14.56
N ALA A 191 -6.48 9.18 14.17
CA ALA A 191 -6.38 10.32 15.06
C ALA A 191 -7.36 10.30 16.25
N LEU A 192 -8.44 9.52 16.16
CA LEU A 192 -9.42 9.33 17.24
C LEU A 192 -9.11 8.09 18.10
N GLY A 193 -8.01 7.37 17.83
CA GLY A 193 -7.61 6.16 18.54
C GLY A 193 -8.35 4.88 18.11
N ARG A 194 -9.17 4.92 17.05
CA ARG A 194 -9.83 3.72 16.50
C ARG A 194 -8.81 2.88 15.76
N LYS A 195 -8.88 1.56 15.93
CA LYS A 195 -7.95 0.63 15.27
C LYS A 195 -8.47 0.24 13.89
N TRP A 196 -7.59 0.34 12.91
CA TRP A 196 -7.85 -0.07 11.53
C TRP A 196 -6.79 -1.07 11.07
N GLN A 197 -7.23 -2.17 10.48
CA GLN A 197 -6.31 -3.07 9.79
C GLN A 197 -5.81 -2.38 8.52
N LEU A 198 -4.49 -2.20 8.43
CA LEU A 198 -3.79 -1.77 7.22
C LEU A 198 -3.08 -2.97 6.60
N GLY A 199 -1.82 -3.20 6.97
CA GLY A 199 -1.03 -4.27 6.40
C GLY A 199 -1.52 -5.66 6.79
N THR A 200 -1.37 -6.60 5.87
CA THR A 200 -1.64 -8.03 6.13
C THR A 200 -0.65 -8.92 5.39
N ILE A 201 -0.26 -10.02 6.04
CA ILE A 201 0.57 -11.08 5.46
C ILE A 201 -0.09 -12.41 5.79
N GLN A 202 -0.28 -13.28 4.79
CA GLN A 202 -0.97 -14.56 4.95
C GLN A 202 -0.15 -15.70 4.34
N VAL A 203 -0.21 -16.88 4.96
CA VAL A 203 0.38 -18.10 4.42
C VAL A 203 -0.74 -19.00 3.93
N ASP A 204 -0.64 -19.44 2.69
CA ASP A 204 -1.68 -20.19 2.01
C ASP A 204 -1.11 -21.44 1.32
N TYR A 205 -1.57 -22.59 1.74
CA TYR A 205 -1.33 -23.88 1.11
C TYR A 205 -2.54 -24.34 0.27
N ASN A 206 -3.69 -23.66 0.41
CA ASN A 206 -4.96 -24.10 -0.14
C ASN A 206 -5.17 -23.67 -1.59
N LEU A 207 -4.90 -22.39 -1.92
CA LEU A 207 -5.03 -21.92 -3.30
C LEU A 207 -4.07 -22.61 -4.26
N PRO A 208 -2.78 -22.83 -3.92
CA PRO A 208 -1.89 -23.62 -4.75
C PRO A 208 -2.42 -25.03 -5.05
N ASP A 209 -3.04 -25.69 -4.08
CA ASP A 209 -3.66 -27.00 -4.28
C ASP A 209 -4.90 -26.92 -5.18
N ARG A 210 -5.80 -25.99 -4.92
CA ARG A 210 -7.04 -25.80 -5.69
C ARG A 210 -6.83 -25.42 -7.15
N PHE A 211 -5.78 -24.66 -7.45
CA PHE A 211 -5.40 -24.29 -8.81
C PHE A 211 -4.42 -25.26 -9.47
N ASP A 212 -4.11 -26.37 -8.81
CA ASP A 212 -3.16 -27.38 -9.28
C ASP A 212 -1.78 -26.79 -9.65
N LEU A 213 -1.31 -25.78 -8.88
CA LEU A 213 -0.04 -25.13 -9.14
C LEU A 213 1.12 -26.07 -8.85
N THR A 214 2.12 -26.11 -9.71
CA THR A 214 3.27 -27.00 -9.54
C THR A 214 4.58 -26.35 -9.92
N TYR A 215 5.67 -26.86 -9.36
CA TYR A 215 7.04 -26.65 -9.80
C TYR A 215 7.82 -27.98 -9.80
N ILE A 216 8.89 -28.04 -10.56
CA ILE A 216 9.77 -29.21 -10.56
C ILE A 216 10.90 -29.00 -9.55
N ASP A 217 11.03 -29.92 -8.61
CA ASP A 217 12.06 -29.86 -7.58
C ASP A 217 13.44 -30.35 -8.09
N LYS A 218 14.45 -30.33 -7.21
CA LYS A 218 15.82 -30.79 -7.51
C LYS A 218 15.94 -32.29 -7.85
N ASN A 219 14.93 -33.08 -7.49
CA ASN A 219 14.87 -34.51 -7.78
C ASN A 219 14.04 -34.80 -9.03
N ASN A 220 13.66 -33.78 -9.78
CA ASN A 220 12.77 -33.86 -10.95
C ASN A 220 11.36 -34.34 -10.60
N GLU A 221 10.90 -34.11 -9.36
CA GLU A 221 9.55 -34.39 -8.90
C GLU A 221 8.68 -33.15 -8.94
N SER A 222 7.38 -33.34 -9.25
CA SER A 222 6.40 -32.27 -9.18
C SER A 222 6.02 -31.98 -7.72
N LYS A 223 6.14 -30.72 -7.30
CA LYS A 223 5.80 -30.25 -5.95
C LYS A 223 4.85 -29.07 -5.99
N ARG A 224 4.07 -28.88 -4.92
CA ARG A 224 3.22 -27.69 -4.70
C ARG A 224 4.04 -26.54 -4.15
N PRO A 225 3.94 -25.33 -4.69
CA PRO A 225 4.48 -24.15 -4.02
C PRO A 225 3.64 -23.77 -2.79
N VAL A 226 4.24 -23.06 -1.85
CA VAL A 226 3.52 -22.32 -0.81
C VAL A 226 3.28 -20.91 -1.33
N MET A 227 2.12 -20.35 -1.03
CA MET A 227 1.77 -19.00 -1.42
C MET A 227 1.77 -18.06 -0.20
N ILE A 228 2.39 -16.90 -0.34
CA ILE A 228 2.31 -15.81 0.64
C ILE A 228 1.55 -14.68 -0.03
N HIS A 229 0.47 -14.23 0.61
CA HIS A 229 -0.24 -13.02 0.24
C HIS A 229 0.31 -11.87 1.07
N ARG A 230 0.52 -10.72 0.47
CA ARG A 230 0.94 -9.53 1.22
C ARG A 230 0.33 -8.25 0.64
N ALA A 231 -0.09 -7.37 1.52
CA ALA A 231 -0.52 -6.02 1.21
C ALA A 231 -0.08 -5.10 2.37
N PRO A 232 1.11 -4.45 2.31
CA PRO A 232 1.59 -3.54 3.35
C PRO A 232 0.67 -2.37 3.64
N PHE A 233 0.06 -1.76 2.63
CA PHE A 233 -0.93 -0.68 2.78
C PHE A 233 -2.35 -1.21 3.00
N GLY A 234 -2.67 -2.39 2.45
CA GLY A 234 -4.02 -2.90 2.39
C GLY A 234 -4.87 -2.12 1.37
N SER A 235 -5.96 -1.48 1.81
CA SER A 235 -6.70 -0.52 0.97
C SER A 235 -5.97 0.82 0.93
N LEU A 236 -5.60 1.28 -0.27
CA LEU A 236 -4.96 2.60 -0.44
C LEU A 236 -5.86 3.73 0.01
N GLU A 237 -7.17 3.64 -0.21
CA GLU A 237 -8.15 4.62 0.22
C GLU A 237 -8.16 4.76 1.75
N ARG A 238 -8.20 3.63 2.47
CA ARG A 238 -8.12 3.60 3.94
C ARG A 238 -6.78 4.13 4.43
N PHE A 239 -5.70 3.69 3.82
CA PHE A 239 -4.34 4.12 4.15
C PHE A 239 -4.18 5.64 4.01
N ILE A 240 -4.63 6.22 2.88
CA ILE A 240 -4.57 7.67 2.63
C ILE A 240 -5.40 8.42 3.69
N ALA A 241 -6.61 7.94 4.01
CA ALA A 241 -7.44 8.57 5.04
C ALA A 241 -6.73 8.61 6.39
N ILE A 242 -6.18 7.49 6.84
CA ILE A 242 -5.47 7.38 8.13
C ILE A 242 -4.20 8.24 8.13
N LEU A 243 -3.44 8.24 7.03
CA LEU A 243 -2.23 9.06 6.90
C LEU A 243 -2.56 10.55 7.00
N LEU A 244 -3.58 11.02 6.27
CA LEU A 244 -4.01 12.42 6.30
C LEU A 244 -4.50 12.83 7.69
N GLU A 245 -5.25 11.97 8.38
CA GLU A 245 -5.71 12.24 9.75
C GLU A 245 -4.54 12.29 10.74
N ASN A 246 -3.62 11.32 10.72
CA ASN A 246 -2.51 11.25 11.64
C ASN A 246 -1.50 12.38 11.47
N THR A 247 -1.28 12.82 10.23
CA THR A 247 -0.38 13.93 9.92
C THR A 247 -1.08 15.29 9.99
N ALA A 248 -2.41 15.30 10.18
CA ALA A 248 -3.25 16.50 10.01
C ALA A 248 -2.98 17.22 8.68
N GLY A 249 -2.62 16.46 7.63
CA GLY A 249 -2.25 16.96 6.30
C GLY A 249 -0.81 17.46 6.16
N ASN A 250 0.01 17.44 7.22
CA ASN A 250 1.44 17.72 7.12
C ASN A 250 2.18 16.44 6.76
N LEU A 251 2.15 16.08 5.48
CA LEU A 251 2.76 14.85 4.99
C LEU A 251 4.30 14.87 5.13
N PRO A 252 4.95 13.71 5.25
CA PRO A 252 6.40 13.61 5.09
C PRO A 252 6.86 14.32 3.81
N LEU A 253 7.98 15.03 3.87
CA LEU A 253 8.41 15.92 2.79
C LEU A 253 8.56 15.22 1.44
N TRP A 254 9.05 13.98 1.44
CA TRP A 254 9.21 13.17 0.22
C TRP A 254 7.86 12.83 -0.45
N LEU A 255 6.77 12.75 0.34
CA LEU A 255 5.42 12.42 -0.14
C LEU A 255 4.60 13.67 -0.47
N THR A 256 4.99 14.84 0.01
CA THR A 256 4.26 16.09 -0.20
C THR A 256 4.21 16.46 -1.69
N PRO A 257 3.03 16.72 -2.28
CA PRO A 257 2.91 17.08 -3.70
C PRO A 257 3.68 18.35 -4.05
N ASN A 258 3.49 19.42 -3.28
CA ASN A 258 4.20 20.69 -3.41
C ASN A 258 5.12 20.87 -2.20
N GLN A 259 6.42 20.59 -2.38
CA GLN A 259 7.42 20.71 -1.31
C GLN A 259 7.78 22.14 -0.99
N PHE A 260 7.61 23.03 -1.96
CA PHE A 260 7.80 24.47 -1.79
C PHE A 260 6.81 25.29 -2.63
N ILE A 261 6.69 26.57 -2.27
CA ILE A 261 6.01 27.58 -3.07
C ILE A 261 6.88 28.82 -3.14
N ILE A 262 7.05 29.38 -4.34
CA ILE A 262 7.75 30.64 -4.57
C ILE A 262 6.75 31.80 -4.48
N LEU A 263 7.07 32.78 -3.65
CA LEU A 263 6.22 33.94 -3.36
C LEU A 263 6.92 35.22 -3.85
N PRO A 264 6.72 35.65 -5.11
CA PRO A 264 7.22 36.95 -5.57
C PRO A 264 6.52 38.08 -4.83
N ILE A 265 7.32 39.06 -4.36
CA ILE A 265 6.80 40.28 -3.73
C ILE A 265 6.19 41.23 -4.79
N SER A 266 6.70 41.17 -6.04
CA SER A 266 6.24 41.95 -7.17
C SER A 266 6.42 41.19 -8.47
N GLU A 267 5.57 41.43 -9.46
CA GLU A 267 5.63 40.90 -10.81
C GLU A 267 7.00 41.13 -11.51
N LYS A 268 7.73 42.16 -11.10
CA LYS A 268 9.10 42.43 -11.60
C LYS A 268 10.08 41.28 -11.39
N HIS A 269 9.82 40.40 -10.42
CA HIS A 269 10.69 39.28 -10.04
C HIS A 269 10.29 37.94 -10.67
N GLU A 270 9.21 37.89 -11.46
CA GLU A 270 8.67 36.64 -12.05
C GLU A 270 9.73 35.87 -12.83
N LYS A 271 10.50 36.55 -13.67
CA LYS A 271 11.57 35.90 -14.46
C LYS A 271 12.62 35.20 -13.59
N TYR A 272 12.96 35.79 -12.43
CA TYR A 272 13.90 35.17 -11.50
C TYR A 272 13.21 33.99 -10.77
N CYS A 273 11.94 34.13 -10.40
CA CYS A 273 11.15 33.06 -9.80
C CYS A 273 11.04 31.84 -10.74
N GLU A 274 10.79 32.05 -12.03
CA GLU A 274 10.79 30.98 -13.04
C GLU A 274 12.14 30.29 -13.15
N ASN A 275 13.26 31.05 -13.10
CA ASN A 275 14.58 30.44 -13.10
C ASN A 275 14.83 29.60 -11.85
N VAL A 276 14.39 30.06 -10.67
CA VAL A 276 14.50 29.30 -9.42
C VAL A 276 13.63 28.02 -9.49
N LEU A 277 12.40 28.12 -10.00
CA LEU A 277 11.52 26.97 -10.18
C LEU A 277 12.18 25.91 -11.07
N ASN A 278 12.66 26.30 -12.25
CA ASN A 278 13.33 25.41 -13.19
C ASN A 278 14.58 24.73 -12.59
N LEU A 279 15.37 25.46 -11.77
CA LEU A 279 16.53 24.87 -11.09
C LEU A 279 16.08 23.78 -10.09
N LEU A 280 15.03 24.03 -9.30
CA LEU A 280 14.53 23.07 -8.31
C LEU A 280 13.86 21.86 -8.98
N GLU A 281 13.12 22.07 -10.07
CA GLU A 281 12.51 20.98 -10.84
C GLU A 281 13.56 20.06 -11.50
N ASN A 282 14.71 20.62 -11.94
CA ASN A 282 15.81 19.83 -12.47
C ASN A 282 16.44 18.91 -11.39
N ASP A 283 16.33 19.29 -10.11
CA ASP A 283 16.74 18.47 -8.97
C ASP A 283 15.57 17.59 -8.43
N GLU A 284 14.50 17.42 -9.22
CA GLU A 284 13.29 16.64 -8.90
C GLU A 284 12.53 17.15 -7.65
N ILE A 285 12.72 18.39 -7.25
CA ILE A 285 12.03 19.04 -6.14
C ILE A 285 10.77 19.70 -6.67
N ARG A 286 9.61 19.29 -6.16
CA ARG A 286 8.28 19.68 -6.65
C ARG A 286 7.78 20.95 -5.97
N GLY A 287 7.33 21.93 -6.75
CA GLY A 287 6.76 23.16 -6.20
C GLY A 287 6.04 23.99 -7.25
N LEU A 288 5.64 25.16 -6.84
CA LEU A 288 4.87 26.09 -7.71
C LEU A 288 5.22 27.55 -7.39
N ILE A 289 4.77 28.46 -8.25
CA ILE A 289 4.88 29.92 -8.05
C ILE A 289 3.49 30.48 -7.82
N ASP A 290 3.32 31.32 -6.79
CA ASP A 290 2.09 32.10 -6.58
C ASP A 290 2.17 33.46 -7.29
N ASN A 291 1.74 33.49 -8.55
CA ASN A 291 1.72 34.70 -9.38
C ASN A 291 0.48 35.59 -9.17
N ARG A 292 -0.36 35.30 -8.15
CA ARG A 292 -1.53 36.13 -7.87
C ARG A 292 -1.11 37.55 -7.48
N SER A 293 -1.89 38.52 -7.91
CA SER A 293 -1.73 39.95 -7.51
C SER A 293 -2.29 40.15 -6.09
N GLU A 294 -1.58 39.64 -5.08
CA GLU A 294 -1.94 39.69 -3.67
C GLU A 294 -0.77 40.13 -2.81
N THR A 295 -1.05 40.60 -1.60
CA THR A 295 0.00 40.98 -0.65
C THR A 295 0.80 39.78 -0.22
N ILE A 296 2.11 39.95 0.04
CA ILE A 296 2.98 38.83 0.49
C ILE A 296 2.46 38.17 1.77
N GLY A 297 1.89 38.97 2.70
CA GLY A 297 1.29 38.42 3.93
C GLY A 297 0.09 37.50 3.66
N ARG A 298 -0.71 37.80 2.61
CA ARG A 298 -1.81 36.95 2.16
C ARG A 298 -1.30 35.65 1.55
N LYS A 299 -0.30 35.76 0.67
CA LYS A 299 0.31 34.58 0.03
C LYS A 299 0.95 33.63 1.06
N ILE A 300 1.66 34.17 2.06
CA ILE A 300 2.22 33.38 3.16
C ILE A 300 1.12 32.68 3.94
N ARG A 301 0.04 33.40 4.30
CA ARG A 301 -1.08 32.79 5.04
C ARG A 301 -1.75 31.66 4.27
N ASP A 302 -1.96 31.86 2.98
CA ASP A 302 -2.59 30.85 2.13
C ASP A 302 -1.70 29.61 2.03
N ALA A 303 -0.38 29.76 1.84
CA ALA A 303 0.60 28.67 1.84
C ALA A 303 0.65 27.90 3.19
N GLU A 304 0.54 28.63 4.32
CA GLU A 304 0.43 28.00 5.65
C GLU A 304 -0.87 27.19 5.79
N VAL A 305 -2.00 27.69 5.27
CA VAL A 305 -3.29 26.96 5.29
C VAL A 305 -3.23 25.71 4.42
N GLU A 306 -2.58 25.79 3.25
CA GLU A 306 -2.35 24.66 2.34
C GLU A 306 -1.26 23.69 2.83
N LYS A 307 -0.60 24.01 3.96
CA LYS A 307 0.45 23.18 4.58
C LYS A 307 1.64 22.91 3.67
N ILE A 308 1.99 23.88 2.82
CA ILE A 308 3.17 23.77 1.97
C ILE A 308 4.42 23.88 2.85
N PRO A 309 5.32 22.89 2.82
CA PRO A 309 6.45 22.80 3.76
C PRO A 309 7.40 24.00 3.73
N TYR A 310 7.67 24.57 2.55
CA TYR A 310 8.59 25.69 2.40
C TYR A 310 8.01 26.79 1.54
N MET A 311 8.25 28.02 1.96
CA MET A 311 7.94 29.25 1.24
C MET A 311 9.25 29.96 0.86
N LEU A 312 9.45 30.22 -0.43
CA LEU A 312 10.62 30.91 -0.97
C LEU A 312 10.20 32.33 -1.36
N ILE A 313 10.50 33.29 -0.51
CA ILE A 313 10.12 34.69 -0.71
C ILE A 313 11.19 35.37 -1.56
N ILE A 314 10.78 36.03 -2.65
CA ILE A 314 11.67 36.66 -3.60
C ILE A 314 11.25 38.10 -3.80
N GLY A 315 12.11 39.01 -3.38
CA GLY A 315 12.04 40.47 -3.60
C GLY A 315 13.24 40.97 -4.39
N GLU A 316 13.45 42.30 -4.36
CA GLU A 316 14.51 42.96 -5.12
C GLU A 316 15.90 42.48 -4.71
N GLN A 317 16.17 42.40 -3.40
CA GLN A 317 17.46 41.96 -2.88
C GLN A 317 17.79 40.52 -3.26
N GLU A 318 16.79 39.63 -3.16
CA GLU A 318 16.95 38.23 -3.52
C GLU A 318 17.23 38.06 -5.01
N SER A 319 16.50 38.81 -5.85
CA SER A 319 16.65 38.79 -7.31
C SER A 319 18.03 39.32 -7.76
N GLU A 320 18.49 40.46 -7.17
CA GLU A 320 19.79 41.04 -7.48
C GLU A 320 20.97 40.17 -7.03
N GLN A 321 20.88 39.62 -5.81
CA GLN A 321 21.95 38.81 -5.22
C GLN A 321 21.89 37.34 -5.60
N LYS A 322 20.89 36.93 -6.39
CA LYS A 322 20.63 35.52 -6.78
C LYS A 322 20.47 34.60 -5.56
N LEU A 323 19.71 35.06 -4.59
CA LEU A 323 19.35 34.34 -3.35
C LEU A 323 17.85 34.09 -3.29
N ILE A 324 17.45 33.29 -2.32
CA ILE A 324 16.06 33.04 -1.91
C ILE A 324 15.95 33.26 -0.39
N SER A 325 14.86 33.85 0.09
CA SER A 325 14.54 33.93 1.51
C SER A 325 13.63 32.76 1.85
N VAL A 326 14.09 31.82 2.69
CA VAL A 326 13.43 30.55 2.97
C VAL A 326 12.74 30.59 4.32
N ARG A 327 11.45 30.25 4.33
CA ARG A 327 10.64 30.06 5.52
C ARG A 327 9.93 28.70 5.44
N SER A 328 9.87 27.98 6.57
CA SER A 328 9.08 26.75 6.61
C SER A 328 7.68 26.97 7.18
N HIS A 329 6.78 26.06 6.88
CA HIS A 329 5.48 25.93 7.55
C HIS A 329 5.67 25.94 9.07
N GLY A 330 4.78 26.60 9.81
CA GLY A 330 4.92 26.81 11.23
C GLY A 330 5.85 27.97 11.62
N GLY A 331 6.37 28.73 10.65
CA GLY A 331 6.98 30.03 10.88
C GLY A 331 8.48 30.07 11.15
N ASN A 332 9.22 28.97 11.03
CA ASN A 332 10.67 29.00 11.16
C ASN A 332 11.31 29.73 9.97
N ASP A 333 12.17 30.69 10.26
CA ASP A 333 12.89 31.47 9.26
C ASP A 333 14.33 30.92 9.13
N TYR A 334 14.69 30.47 7.93
CA TYR A 334 16.02 29.98 7.59
C TYR A 334 16.91 31.07 7.01
N GLY A 335 16.37 32.29 6.80
CA GLY A 335 17.07 33.40 6.23
C GLY A 335 17.31 33.31 4.73
N LYS A 336 18.26 34.11 4.24
CA LYS A 336 18.65 34.16 2.84
C LYS A 336 19.73 33.13 2.54
N MET A 337 19.54 32.39 1.45
CA MET A 337 20.50 31.37 1.00
C MET A 337 20.50 31.25 -0.53
N LYS A 338 21.48 30.53 -1.05
CA LYS A 338 21.52 30.11 -2.46
C LYS A 338 20.56 28.97 -2.72
N VAL A 339 20.08 28.82 -3.95
CA VAL A 339 19.21 27.71 -4.36
C VAL A 339 19.87 26.37 -4.10
N GLU A 340 21.17 26.24 -4.35
CA GLU A 340 21.93 24.99 -4.16
C GLU A 340 21.98 24.56 -2.67
N ASP A 341 21.97 25.50 -1.74
CA ASP A 341 21.96 25.18 -0.31
C ASP A 341 20.58 24.73 0.14
N PHE A 342 19.52 25.30 -0.43
CA PHE A 342 18.15 24.82 -0.21
C PHE A 342 17.96 23.40 -0.77
N VAL A 343 18.50 23.11 -1.97
CA VAL A 343 18.49 21.74 -2.55
C VAL A 343 19.10 20.72 -1.58
N LYS A 344 20.23 21.06 -0.94
CA LYS A 344 20.85 20.16 0.07
C LYS A 344 19.92 19.91 1.25
N ILE A 345 19.24 20.94 1.76
CA ILE A 345 18.29 20.82 2.88
C ILE A 345 17.14 19.89 2.50
N ILE A 346 16.56 20.05 1.30
CA ILE A 346 15.47 19.20 0.84
C ILE A 346 15.94 17.77 0.69
N ASN A 347 17.08 17.56 0.00
CA ASN A 347 17.63 16.22 -0.23
C ASN A 347 17.98 15.48 1.07
N GLU A 348 18.43 16.17 2.11
CA GLU A 348 18.65 15.54 3.42
C GLU A 348 17.35 15.11 4.10
N LYS A 349 16.31 15.94 3.99
CA LYS A 349 15.00 15.68 4.62
C LYS A 349 14.09 14.72 3.83
N THR A 350 14.39 14.46 2.56
CA THR A 350 13.65 13.50 1.72
C THR A 350 14.31 12.11 1.67
N LYS A 351 15.47 11.92 2.31
CA LYS A 351 16.06 10.58 2.45
C LYS A 351 15.17 9.71 3.35
N ILE A 352 14.73 8.58 2.78
CA ILE A 352 13.93 7.55 3.46
C ILE A 352 14.84 6.54 4.15
#